data_9a1f26f8d44057552634552347a3ee5f
#
_entry.id   9a1f26f8d44057552634552347a3ee5f
#
_cell.length_a   1.000
_cell.length_b   1.000
_cell.length_c   1.000
_cell.angle_alpha   90.00
_cell.angle_beta   90.00
_cell.angle_gamma   90.00
#
_symmetry.space_group_name_H-M   'P 1'
#
loop_
_entity.id
_entity.type
_entity.pdbx_description
1 polymer ?
#
loop_
_entity_poly.entity_id
_entity_poly.type
_entity_poly.pdbx_seq_one_letter_code
_entity_poly.pdbx_strand_id
1 'polypeptide(L)'
;MKIWVDIKNSHEPLFFQSLASDLSDHQFVFTARDYIEVTKLLDKYGYDYITVGRHHGRKLIMKLFGLVQRELGLYFRTGKFDVSLSHGSVHAVHVATAKRKKSIQIYDNDLPTLNNRLALPFLNYLIIPRSIDGQKFQRFSKKLKIRSFDGFKEDIYIADHHPDPDFLDEFPFSDFVAVRPEALKAEYVPAGVRSIVPELLQELAGSGIDILYLPRYAEDKEWAAEVKNVYIPPEPLNGLDVCHYARAVLTGSGTFAREAAAMGTPAVSFYPGQELLSVDREMIKRGWMIHSREPSKIVDFVQKSSKNPSDKERAKKAKREVVDIINDILSTIKTTSRSS
;
A
#
# COMPACT_ATOMS: atom_id res chain seq x y z
N MET A 1 12.73 5.03 -22.32
CA MET A 1 13.06 6.14 -21.39
C MET A 1 13.63 5.55 -20.11
N LYS A 2 14.36 6.35 -19.33
CA LYS A 2 14.84 5.98 -17.99
C LYS A 2 13.90 6.52 -16.93
N ILE A 3 13.22 5.64 -16.20
CA ILE A 3 12.21 5.95 -15.19
C ILE A 3 12.83 5.77 -13.81
N TRP A 4 12.78 6.82 -12.98
CA TRP A 4 13.22 6.72 -11.60
C TRP A 4 12.03 6.46 -10.68
N VAL A 5 12.17 5.45 -9.82
CA VAL A 5 11.17 5.05 -8.82
C VAL A 5 11.76 5.18 -7.42
N ASP A 6 11.05 5.87 -6.53
CA ASP A 6 11.44 6.02 -5.12
C ASP A 6 10.50 5.22 -4.21
N ILE A 7 11.01 4.12 -3.67
CA ILE A 7 10.27 3.15 -2.82
C ILE A 7 10.42 3.52 -1.34
N LYS A 8 9.31 3.56 -0.61
CA LYS A 8 9.28 3.97 0.80
C LYS A 8 8.44 3.07 1.72
N ASN A 9 7.52 2.29 1.18
CA ASN A 9 6.58 1.45 1.93
C ASN A 9 6.65 -0.02 1.50
N SER A 10 6.29 -0.92 2.39
CA SER A 10 6.42 -2.37 2.19
C SER A 10 5.55 -2.96 1.06
N HIS A 11 4.45 -2.32 0.68
CA HIS A 11 3.62 -2.78 -0.46
C HIS A 11 4.15 -2.29 -1.83
N GLU A 12 5.02 -1.29 -1.85
CA GLU A 12 5.50 -0.68 -3.10
C GLU A 12 6.42 -1.60 -3.93
N PRO A 13 7.26 -2.49 -3.37
CA PRO A 13 8.04 -3.43 -4.16
C PRO A 13 7.17 -4.27 -5.11
N LEU A 14 6.14 -4.96 -4.64
CA LEU A 14 5.23 -5.74 -5.49
C LEU A 14 4.51 -4.85 -6.52
N PHE A 15 4.05 -3.69 -6.09
CA PHE A 15 3.35 -2.73 -6.94
C PHE A 15 4.22 -2.27 -8.12
N PHE A 16 5.46 -1.88 -7.87
CA PHE A 16 6.36 -1.43 -8.95
C PHE A 16 6.96 -2.56 -9.76
N GLN A 17 7.11 -3.77 -9.18
CA GLN A 17 7.51 -4.95 -9.95
C GLN A 17 6.46 -5.27 -11.02
N SER A 18 5.19 -5.29 -10.62
CA SER A 18 4.07 -5.53 -11.52
C SER A 18 4.01 -4.49 -12.66
N LEU A 19 4.22 -3.21 -12.35
CA LEU A 19 4.25 -2.17 -13.39
C LEU A 19 5.50 -2.24 -14.27
N ALA A 20 6.67 -2.53 -13.71
CA ALA A 20 7.91 -2.59 -14.46
C ALA A 20 7.94 -3.75 -15.45
N SER A 21 7.30 -4.88 -15.13
CA SER A 21 7.18 -6.01 -16.03
C SER A 21 6.45 -5.66 -17.34
N ASP A 22 5.38 -4.87 -17.26
CA ASP A 22 4.58 -4.46 -18.41
C ASP A 22 5.14 -3.20 -19.13
N LEU A 23 6.09 -2.50 -18.50
CA LEU A 23 6.81 -1.35 -19.04
C LEU A 23 8.25 -1.71 -19.43
N SER A 24 8.49 -2.95 -19.86
CA SER A 24 9.82 -3.54 -20.14
C SER A 24 10.63 -2.81 -21.21
N ASP A 25 9.99 -2.02 -22.09
CA ASP A 25 10.67 -1.14 -23.05
C ASP A 25 11.41 0.05 -22.39
N HIS A 26 11.31 0.19 -21.08
CA HIS A 26 11.88 1.27 -20.31
C HIS A 26 12.92 0.76 -19.30
N GLN A 27 13.91 1.60 -19.00
CA GLN A 27 14.88 1.32 -17.96
C GLN A 27 14.40 1.90 -16.63
N PHE A 28 14.46 1.10 -15.58
CA PHE A 28 14.11 1.53 -14.23
C PHE A 28 15.35 1.77 -13.37
N VAL A 29 15.30 2.80 -12.53
CA VAL A 29 16.25 3.06 -11.46
C VAL A 29 15.45 3.12 -10.17
N PHE A 30 15.75 2.22 -9.25
CA PHE A 30 15.06 2.17 -7.97
C PHE A 30 15.92 2.80 -6.88
N THR A 31 15.27 3.59 -6.05
CA THR A 31 15.85 4.06 -4.78
C THR A 31 14.92 3.65 -3.64
N ALA A 32 15.49 3.32 -2.50
CA ALA A 32 14.72 2.99 -1.31
C ALA A 32 15.27 3.73 -0.09
N ARG A 33 14.40 3.94 0.91
CA ARG A 33 14.84 4.35 2.24
C ARG A 33 15.42 3.14 2.95
N ASP A 34 16.47 3.37 3.75
CA ASP A 34 17.02 2.36 4.66
C ASP A 34 16.00 2.05 5.77
N TYR A 35 15.10 1.14 5.45
CA TYR A 35 14.05 0.63 6.32
C TYR A 35 13.99 -0.88 6.13
N ILE A 36 14.31 -1.61 7.19
CA ILE A 36 14.57 -3.07 7.15
C ILE A 36 13.46 -3.86 6.46
N GLU A 37 12.18 -3.49 6.69
CA GLU A 37 11.06 -4.19 6.07
C GLU A 37 11.01 -3.99 4.53
N VAL A 38 11.39 -2.80 4.06
CA VAL A 38 11.39 -2.47 2.62
C VAL A 38 12.59 -3.11 1.92
N THR A 39 13.79 -3.00 2.52
CA THR A 39 15.01 -3.54 1.93
C THR A 39 14.98 -5.05 1.83
N LYS A 40 14.52 -5.75 2.88
CA LYS A 40 14.33 -7.21 2.83
C LYS A 40 13.37 -7.66 1.70
N LEU A 41 12.29 -6.90 1.45
CA LEU A 41 11.37 -7.21 0.35
C LEU A 41 12.01 -6.93 -1.02
N LEU A 42 12.75 -5.84 -1.16
CA LEU A 42 13.48 -5.55 -2.38
C LEU A 42 14.51 -6.62 -2.71
N ASP A 43 15.27 -7.07 -1.69
CA ASP A 43 16.23 -8.18 -1.83
C ASP A 43 15.52 -9.49 -2.21
N LYS A 44 14.41 -9.81 -1.54
CA LYS A 44 13.58 -11.00 -1.84
C LYS A 44 13.08 -11.01 -3.28
N TYR A 45 12.70 -9.85 -3.82
CA TYR A 45 12.20 -9.72 -5.19
C TYR A 45 13.31 -9.44 -6.22
N GLY A 46 14.57 -9.48 -5.82
CA GLY A 46 15.72 -9.35 -6.74
C GLY A 46 15.89 -7.96 -7.36
N TYR A 47 15.50 -6.90 -6.65
CA TYR A 47 15.69 -5.54 -7.12
C TYR A 47 17.17 -5.12 -7.08
N ASP A 48 17.60 -4.43 -8.15
CA ASP A 48 18.80 -3.58 -8.09
C ASP A 48 18.37 -2.18 -7.66
N TYR A 49 18.78 -1.74 -6.47
CA TYR A 49 18.34 -0.47 -5.89
C TYR A 49 19.44 0.28 -5.14
N ILE A 50 19.27 1.59 -5.00
CA ILE A 50 20.17 2.47 -4.28
C ILE A 50 19.52 2.88 -2.96
N THR A 51 20.13 2.55 -1.83
CA THR A 51 19.63 2.99 -0.52
C THR A 51 19.99 4.46 -0.26
N VAL A 52 19.00 5.30 0.02
CA VAL A 52 19.18 6.73 0.31
C VAL A 52 18.34 7.16 1.52
N GLY A 53 19.02 7.64 2.55
CA GLY A 53 18.43 8.20 3.77
C GLY A 53 17.98 7.13 4.78
N ARG A 54 18.06 7.52 6.07
CA ARG A 54 17.67 6.71 7.22
C ARG A 54 16.41 7.27 7.88
N HIS A 55 15.83 6.54 8.80
CA HIS A 55 14.70 7.03 9.58
C HIS A 55 15.16 7.99 10.69
N HIS A 56 14.65 9.23 10.71
CA HIS A 56 15.08 10.30 11.64
C HIS A 56 14.07 10.56 12.77
N GLY A 57 13.59 9.56 13.48
CA GLY A 57 12.78 9.73 14.68
C GLY A 57 11.54 10.64 14.57
N ARG A 58 10.93 11.03 15.73
CA ARG A 58 9.62 11.70 15.80
C ARG A 58 9.67 13.25 15.82
N LYS A 59 10.80 13.89 16.15
CA LYS A 59 10.89 15.35 16.29
C LYS A 59 10.76 16.07 14.94
N LEU A 60 9.88 17.08 14.85
CA LEU A 60 9.58 17.81 13.61
C LEU A 60 10.84 18.40 12.94
N ILE A 61 11.75 19.00 13.70
CA ILE A 61 13.00 19.58 13.21
C ILE A 61 13.89 18.49 12.59
N MET A 62 13.98 17.32 13.25
CA MET A 62 14.75 16.19 12.74
C MET A 62 14.12 15.62 11.45
N LYS A 63 12.80 15.65 11.34
CA LYS A 63 12.08 15.24 10.12
C LYS A 63 12.36 16.20 8.96
N LEU A 64 12.35 17.50 9.18
CA LEU A 64 12.67 18.50 8.16
C LEU A 64 14.13 18.39 7.72
N PHE A 65 15.06 18.24 8.66
CA PHE A 65 16.46 17.99 8.35
C PHE A 65 16.66 16.70 7.55
N GLY A 66 16.04 15.61 7.99
CA GLY A 66 16.06 14.32 7.29
C GLY A 66 15.42 14.37 5.90
N LEU A 67 14.38 15.21 5.71
CA LEU A 67 13.77 15.45 4.40
C LEU A 67 14.78 16.08 3.45
N VAL A 68 15.39 17.19 3.83
CA VAL A 68 16.39 17.89 3.01
C VAL A 68 17.62 17.01 2.74
N GLN A 69 18.17 16.35 3.76
CA GLN A 69 19.30 15.45 3.60
C GLN A 69 18.99 14.31 2.62
N ARG A 70 17.80 13.72 2.70
CA ARG A 70 17.39 12.66 1.77
C ARG A 70 17.20 13.19 0.36
N GLU A 71 16.61 14.36 0.17
CA GLU A 71 16.42 14.97 -1.14
C GLU A 71 17.76 15.30 -1.81
N LEU A 72 18.71 15.82 -1.08
CA LEU A 72 20.07 16.02 -1.58
C LEU A 72 20.74 14.69 -1.95
N GLY A 73 20.64 13.69 -1.08
CA GLY A 73 21.14 12.34 -1.36
C GLY A 73 20.54 11.74 -2.63
N LEU A 74 19.23 11.84 -2.80
CA LEU A 74 18.51 11.39 -4.00
C LEU A 74 18.93 12.20 -5.23
N TYR A 75 19.06 13.52 -5.11
CA TYR A 75 19.47 14.38 -6.21
C TYR A 75 20.81 13.95 -6.83
N PHE A 76 21.79 13.59 -6.00
CA PHE A 76 23.12 13.19 -6.48
C PHE A 76 23.18 11.71 -6.89
N ARG A 77 22.49 10.81 -6.18
CA ARG A 77 22.63 9.37 -6.38
C ARG A 77 21.73 8.75 -7.46
N THR A 78 20.59 9.37 -7.78
CA THR A 78 19.69 8.84 -8.85
C THR A 78 20.28 8.92 -10.26
N GLY A 79 21.39 9.66 -10.44
CA GLY A 79 21.97 9.89 -11.75
C GLY A 79 21.03 10.64 -12.71
N LYS A 80 21.13 10.35 -14.01
CA LYS A 80 20.24 10.90 -15.04
C LYS A 80 19.02 10.01 -15.20
N PHE A 81 17.83 10.60 -15.25
CA PHE A 81 16.56 9.95 -15.57
C PHE A 81 15.69 10.90 -16.41
N ASP A 82 14.67 10.38 -17.07
CA ASP A 82 13.78 11.18 -17.92
C ASP A 82 12.53 11.63 -17.18
N VAL A 83 12.01 10.77 -16.30
CA VAL A 83 10.78 10.99 -15.52
C VAL A 83 10.86 10.26 -14.18
N SER A 84 10.22 10.78 -13.14
CA SER A 84 10.00 10.03 -11.91
C SER A 84 8.60 9.42 -11.86
N LEU A 85 8.50 8.18 -11.39
CA LEU A 85 7.24 7.48 -11.10
C LEU A 85 7.24 7.09 -9.63
N SER A 86 6.18 7.38 -8.88
CA SER A 86 6.14 7.08 -7.45
C SER A 86 4.73 6.84 -6.94
N HIS A 87 4.63 6.23 -5.75
CA HIS A 87 3.40 6.12 -4.98
C HIS A 87 3.46 7.08 -3.77
N GLY A 88 2.98 8.32 -3.97
CA GLY A 88 2.91 9.34 -2.91
C GLY A 88 4.28 9.79 -2.34
N SER A 89 5.40 9.66 -3.08
CA SER A 89 6.70 10.16 -2.61
C SER A 89 6.85 11.66 -2.87
N VAL A 90 6.89 12.45 -1.79
CA VAL A 90 7.22 13.88 -1.84
C VAL A 90 8.61 14.09 -2.41
N HIS A 91 9.59 13.28 -1.98
CA HIS A 91 10.97 13.36 -2.42
C HIS A 91 11.13 13.15 -3.93
N ALA A 92 10.41 12.18 -4.50
CA ALA A 92 10.46 11.92 -5.94
C ALA A 92 9.98 13.13 -6.76
N VAL A 93 8.94 13.82 -6.28
CA VAL A 93 8.39 15.01 -6.93
C VAL A 93 9.38 16.19 -6.83
N HIS A 94 9.91 16.47 -5.64
CA HIS A 94 10.83 17.58 -5.42
C HIS A 94 12.14 17.41 -6.20
N VAL A 95 12.74 16.21 -6.17
CA VAL A 95 13.99 15.93 -6.90
C VAL A 95 13.77 15.98 -8.41
N ALA A 96 12.65 15.45 -8.92
CA ALA A 96 12.30 15.58 -10.34
C ALA A 96 12.17 17.05 -10.75
N THR A 97 11.48 17.85 -9.94
CA THR A 97 11.32 19.30 -10.16
C THR A 97 12.68 20.01 -10.16
N ALA A 98 13.55 19.75 -9.18
CA ALA A 98 14.88 20.33 -9.09
C ALA A 98 15.77 19.96 -10.30
N LYS A 99 15.61 18.74 -10.84
CA LYS A 99 16.28 18.28 -12.07
C LYS A 99 15.55 18.70 -13.37
N ARG A 100 14.50 19.52 -13.28
CA ARG A 100 13.66 19.94 -14.42
C ARG A 100 13.07 18.75 -15.19
N LYS A 101 12.76 17.67 -14.48
CA LYS A 101 12.11 16.47 -15.03
C LYS A 101 10.64 16.43 -14.62
N LYS A 102 9.83 15.72 -15.40
CA LYS A 102 8.42 15.48 -15.08
C LYS A 102 8.29 14.42 -14.01
N SER A 103 7.21 14.50 -13.24
CA SER A 103 6.88 13.56 -12.19
C SER A 103 5.47 12.99 -12.39
N ILE A 104 5.34 11.69 -12.17
CA ILE A 104 4.08 10.92 -12.21
C ILE A 104 3.88 10.30 -10.83
N GLN A 105 2.69 10.44 -10.27
CA GLN A 105 2.30 9.67 -9.09
C GLN A 105 1.05 8.84 -9.38
N ILE A 106 1.05 7.59 -8.93
CA ILE A 106 -0.15 6.77 -8.78
C ILE A 106 -0.53 6.85 -7.30
N TYR A 107 -1.74 7.29 -6.97
CA TYR A 107 -2.05 7.63 -5.58
C TYR A 107 -3.50 7.37 -5.23
N ASP A 108 -3.74 6.83 -4.04
CA ASP A 108 -5.04 6.42 -3.53
C ASP A 108 -5.46 7.13 -2.23
N ASN A 109 -4.59 8.00 -1.68
CA ASN A 109 -4.88 8.73 -0.44
C ASN A 109 -5.38 10.14 -0.74
N ASP A 110 -6.68 10.34 -0.63
CA ASP A 110 -7.37 11.60 -0.92
C ASP A 110 -7.61 12.49 0.31
N LEU A 111 -7.10 12.10 1.48
CA LEU A 111 -7.15 12.94 2.66
C LEU A 111 -6.16 14.13 2.57
N PRO A 112 -6.47 15.27 3.22
CA PRO A 112 -5.63 16.47 3.17
C PRO A 112 -4.37 16.35 4.03
N THR A 113 -3.46 15.46 3.66
CA THR A 113 -2.22 15.21 4.39
C THR A 113 -1.16 16.27 4.13
N LEU A 114 -0.16 16.36 5.01
CA LEU A 114 1.03 17.20 4.80
C LEU A 114 1.77 16.80 3.52
N ASN A 115 1.87 15.49 3.24
CA ASN A 115 2.50 14.98 2.03
C ASN A 115 1.83 15.54 0.76
N ASN A 116 0.49 15.60 0.74
CA ASN A 116 -0.26 16.16 -0.39
C ASN A 116 0.04 17.66 -0.56
N ARG A 117 0.12 18.42 0.53
CA ARG A 117 0.46 19.84 0.49
C ARG A 117 1.87 20.12 -0.03
N LEU A 118 2.81 19.23 0.27
CA LEU A 118 4.21 19.36 -0.16
C LEU A 118 4.43 18.87 -1.60
N ALA A 119 3.78 17.79 -2.04
CA ALA A 119 4.03 17.18 -3.35
C ALA A 119 3.18 17.78 -4.46
N LEU A 120 1.88 17.93 -4.26
CA LEU A 120 0.92 18.24 -5.35
C LEU A 120 1.17 19.57 -6.06
N PRO A 121 1.66 20.67 -5.42
CA PRO A 121 1.99 21.91 -6.14
C PRO A 121 3.06 21.74 -7.22
N PHE A 122 3.93 20.73 -7.09
CA PHE A 122 5.05 20.47 -8.00
C PHE A 122 4.82 19.27 -8.91
N LEU A 123 3.80 18.46 -8.62
CA LEU A 123 3.48 17.26 -9.38
C LEU A 123 2.92 17.62 -10.78
N ASN A 124 3.36 16.87 -11.81
CA ASN A 124 2.90 17.08 -13.18
C ASN A 124 1.71 16.19 -13.55
N TYR A 125 1.77 14.91 -13.19
CA TYR A 125 0.74 13.92 -13.53
C TYR A 125 0.35 13.12 -12.29
N LEU A 126 -0.96 12.99 -12.08
CA LEU A 126 -1.53 12.19 -11.01
C LEU A 126 -2.48 11.15 -11.60
N ILE A 127 -2.26 9.88 -11.28
CA ILE A 127 -3.10 8.75 -11.67
C ILE A 127 -3.83 8.27 -10.42
N ILE A 128 -5.16 8.25 -10.45
CA ILE A 128 -6.01 7.90 -9.29
C ILE A 128 -7.09 6.88 -9.66
N PRO A 129 -7.55 6.05 -8.71
CA PRO A 129 -8.79 5.30 -8.87
C PRO A 129 -9.97 6.21 -9.20
N ARG A 130 -10.87 5.75 -10.08
CA ARG A 130 -12.08 6.51 -10.47
C ARG A 130 -13.03 6.79 -9.29
N SER A 131 -12.93 6.02 -8.22
CA SER A 131 -13.67 6.25 -6.97
C SER A 131 -13.24 7.51 -6.21
N ILE A 132 -12.13 8.13 -6.61
CA ILE A 132 -11.63 9.37 -6.00
C ILE A 132 -12.01 10.57 -6.87
N ASP A 133 -12.61 11.59 -6.25
CA ASP A 133 -12.87 12.86 -6.91
C ASP A 133 -11.56 13.63 -7.14
N GLY A 134 -11.18 13.81 -8.40
CA GLY A 134 -9.98 14.54 -8.80
C GLY A 134 -9.97 16.01 -8.35
N GLN A 135 -11.12 16.63 -8.12
CA GLN A 135 -11.21 18.02 -7.66
C GLN A 135 -10.53 18.21 -6.30
N LYS A 136 -10.50 17.18 -5.46
CA LYS A 136 -9.79 17.20 -4.18
C LYS A 136 -8.30 17.51 -4.34
N PHE A 137 -7.70 17.12 -5.46
CA PHE A 137 -6.29 17.36 -5.76
C PHE A 137 -6.08 18.62 -6.61
N GLN A 138 -7.04 18.97 -7.47
CA GLN A 138 -6.95 20.14 -8.36
C GLN A 138 -6.80 21.45 -7.59
N ARG A 139 -7.31 21.53 -6.36
CA ARG A 139 -7.16 22.68 -5.46
C ARG A 139 -5.70 23.02 -5.11
N PHE A 140 -4.77 22.05 -5.20
CA PHE A 140 -3.36 22.26 -4.90
C PHE A 140 -2.58 22.80 -6.09
N SER A 141 -3.00 22.48 -7.33
CA SER A 141 -2.37 22.98 -8.54
C SER A 141 -3.31 22.88 -9.74
N LYS A 142 -3.60 24.02 -10.37
CA LYS A 142 -4.37 24.07 -11.64
C LYS A 142 -3.61 23.43 -12.81
N LYS A 143 -2.28 23.29 -12.71
CA LYS A 143 -1.44 22.69 -13.75
C LYS A 143 -1.34 21.17 -13.64
N LEU A 144 -1.81 20.59 -12.54
CA LEU A 144 -1.79 19.15 -12.31
C LEU A 144 -2.71 18.44 -13.32
N LYS A 145 -2.13 17.52 -14.08
CA LYS A 145 -2.88 16.68 -15.02
C LYS A 145 -3.30 15.41 -14.32
N ILE A 146 -4.61 15.22 -14.14
CA ILE A 146 -5.18 14.07 -13.46
C ILE A 146 -5.70 13.09 -14.51
N ARG A 147 -5.40 11.81 -14.32
CA ARG A 147 -5.95 10.66 -15.05
C ARG A 147 -6.58 9.71 -14.04
N SER A 148 -7.68 9.09 -14.39
CA SER A 148 -8.34 8.10 -13.53
C SER A 148 -8.44 6.76 -14.23
N PHE A 149 -8.39 5.67 -13.47
CA PHE A 149 -8.56 4.30 -13.94
C PHE A 149 -9.67 3.59 -13.18
N ASP A 150 -10.27 2.58 -13.81
CA ASP A 150 -11.35 1.79 -13.24
C ASP A 150 -10.79 0.59 -12.47
N GLY A 151 -10.61 0.77 -11.17
CA GLY A 151 -10.03 -0.23 -10.29
C GLY A 151 -9.44 0.39 -9.03
N PHE A 152 -8.69 -0.42 -8.32
CA PHE A 152 -7.96 -0.04 -7.10
C PHE A 152 -6.46 -0.25 -7.31
N LYS A 153 -5.65 0.42 -6.52
CA LYS A 153 -4.18 0.25 -6.55
C LYS A 153 -3.78 -1.22 -6.35
N GLU A 154 -4.50 -1.90 -5.48
CA GLU A 154 -4.27 -3.29 -5.14
C GLU A 154 -4.47 -4.21 -6.36
N ASP A 155 -5.39 -3.91 -7.26
CA ASP A 155 -5.63 -4.69 -8.48
C ASP A 155 -4.36 -4.80 -9.35
N ILE A 156 -3.50 -3.77 -9.35
CA ILE A 156 -2.32 -3.72 -10.21
C ILE A 156 -1.37 -4.88 -9.94
N TYR A 157 -1.10 -5.21 -8.69
CA TYR A 157 -0.19 -6.30 -8.33
C TYR A 157 -0.89 -7.61 -7.98
N ILE A 158 -2.19 -7.58 -7.64
CA ILE A 158 -3.02 -8.79 -7.55
C ILE A 158 -3.16 -9.46 -8.93
N ALA A 159 -3.15 -8.69 -10.03
CA ALA A 159 -3.22 -9.21 -11.39
C ALA A 159 -2.15 -10.28 -11.69
N ASP A 160 -0.96 -10.11 -11.13
CA ASP A 160 0.19 -11.00 -11.35
C ASP A 160 0.40 -12.00 -10.22
N HIS A 161 -0.42 -11.95 -9.18
CA HIS A 161 -0.25 -12.82 -8.02
C HIS A 161 -0.60 -14.27 -8.36
N HIS A 162 0.31 -15.16 -8.05
CA HIS A 162 0.14 -16.61 -8.09
C HIS A 162 0.27 -17.13 -6.66
N PRO A 163 -0.82 -17.67 -6.07
CA PRO A 163 -0.77 -18.21 -4.72
C PRO A 163 0.28 -19.33 -4.61
N ASP A 164 1.01 -19.32 -3.51
CA ASP A 164 1.95 -20.39 -3.20
C ASP A 164 1.17 -21.66 -2.83
N PRO A 165 1.28 -22.77 -3.59
CA PRO A 165 0.52 -23.99 -3.32
C PRO A 165 0.90 -24.63 -1.98
N ASP A 166 2.12 -24.42 -1.50
CA ASP A 166 2.64 -25.02 -0.27
C ASP A 166 2.43 -24.12 0.96
N PHE A 167 1.75 -22.96 0.78
CA PHE A 167 1.56 -21.98 1.85
C PHE A 167 0.92 -22.54 3.11
N LEU A 168 -0.06 -23.44 2.96
CA LEU A 168 -0.78 -24.03 4.11
C LEU A 168 0.04 -25.05 4.90
N ASP A 169 1.11 -25.61 4.32
CA ASP A 169 1.94 -26.61 4.96
C ASP A 169 2.75 -26.05 6.15
N GLU A 170 2.88 -24.72 6.21
CA GLU A 170 3.56 -24.01 7.30
C GLU A 170 2.70 -23.85 8.57
N PHE A 171 1.39 -24.21 8.51
CA PHE A 171 0.45 -23.91 9.59
C PHE A 171 -0.16 -25.15 10.23
N PRO A 172 -0.53 -25.07 11.53
CA PRO A 172 -1.21 -26.18 12.22
C PRO A 172 -2.69 -26.34 11.83
N PHE A 173 -3.20 -25.51 10.92
CA PHE A 173 -4.59 -25.47 10.47
C PHE A 173 -4.69 -25.02 9.01
N SER A 174 -5.78 -25.40 8.34
CA SER A 174 -6.06 -25.02 6.95
C SER A 174 -7.21 -24.01 6.79
N ASP A 175 -8.09 -23.89 7.80
CA ASP A 175 -9.18 -22.89 7.84
C ASP A 175 -8.89 -21.91 8.98
N PHE A 176 -8.60 -20.68 8.67
CA PHE A 176 -8.21 -19.66 9.65
C PHE A 176 -8.67 -18.26 9.29
N VAL A 177 -8.74 -17.41 10.29
CA VAL A 177 -8.91 -15.98 10.14
C VAL A 177 -7.57 -15.27 10.37
N ALA A 178 -7.18 -14.40 9.47
CA ALA A 178 -5.98 -13.61 9.64
C ALA A 178 -6.28 -12.31 10.42
N VAL A 179 -5.56 -12.06 11.50
CA VAL A 179 -5.70 -10.85 12.32
C VAL A 179 -4.40 -10.05 12.32
N ARG A 180 -4.47 -8.77 11.88
CA ARG A 180 -3.33 -7.86 11.92
C ARG A 180 -3.69 -6.57 12.66
N PRO A 181 -2.97 -6.21 13.74
CA PRO A 181 -3.25 -5.03 14.56
C PRO A 181 -3.20 -3.71 13.83
N GLU A 182 -3.78 -2.69 14.46
CA GLU A 182 -3.66 -1.30 14.09
C GLU A 182 -2.22 -0.79 14.23
N ALA A 183 -1.85 0.19 13.41
CA ALA A 183 -0.59 0.90 13.55
C ALA A 183 -0.72 2.02 14.58
N LEU A 184 -0.93 1.70 15.87
CA LEU A 184 -1.23 2.68 16.92
C LEU A 184 -0.13 3.74 17.11
N LYS A 185 1.10 3.45 16.69
CA LYS A 185 2.23 4.40 16.74
C LYS A 185 2.28 5.35 15.53
N ALA A 186 1.36 5.21 14.57
CA ALA A 186 1.32 6.05 13.38
C ALA A 186 0.73 7.45 13.70
N GLU A 187 1.19 8.45 12.96
CA GLU A 187 0.81 9.86 13.18
C GLU A 187 -0.66 10.16 12.91
N TYR A 188 -1.32 9.36 12.08
CA TYR A 188 -2.73 9.52 11.74
C TYR A 188 -3.68 8.94 12.79
N VAL A 189 -3.15 8.23 13.80
CA VAL A 189 -3.96 7.64 14.85
C VAL A 189 -4.13 8.66 15.97
N PRO A 190 -5.38 9.00 16.36
CA PRO A 190 -5.62 9.91 17.47
C PRO A 190 -5.01 9.41 18.78
N ALA A 191 -4.54 10.34 19.60
CA ALA A 191 -4.02 10.00 20.92
C ALA A 191 -5.11 9.33 21.78
N GLY A 192 -4.72 8.30 22.54
CA GLY A 192 -5.62 7.58 23.43
C GLY A 192 -6.45 6.48 22.80
N VAL A 193 -6.34 6.25 21.48
CA VAL A 193 -6.96 5.08 20.85
C VAL A 193 -6.31 3.80 21.34
N ARG A 194 -7.15 2.86 21.80
CA ARG A 194 -6.72 1.51 22.22
C ARG A 194 -6.97 0.50 21.10
N SER A 195 -6.15 -0.55 21.07
CA SER A 195 -6.40 -1.69 20.18
C SER A 195 -7.65 -2.44 20.60
N ILE A 196 -8.40 -2.91 19.60
CA ILE A 196 -9.50 -3.87 19.82
C ILE A 196 -9.01 -5.32 19.78
N VAL A 197 -7.76 -5.53 19.38
CA VAL A 197 -7.23 -6.87 19.09
C VAL A 197 -7.25 -7.80 20.30
N PRO A 198 -6.88 -7.37 21.53
CA PRO A 198 -6.94 -8.27 22.68
C PRO A 198 -8.33 -8.89 22.91
N GLU A 199 -9.38 -8.09 22.85
CA GLU A 199 -10.76 -8.56 22.99
C GLU A 199 -11.21 -9.38 21.77
N LEU A 200 -10.86 -8.93 20.56
CA LEU A 200 -11.18 -9.65 19.33
C LEU A 200 -10.59 -11.05 19.27
N LEU A 201 -9.33 -11.23 19.69
CA LEU A 201 -8.69 -12.55 19.74
C LEU A 201 -9.42 -13.50 20.69
N GLN A 202 -9.86 -13.01 21.85
CA GLN A 202 -10.60 -13.81 22.83
C GLN A 202 -11.98 -14.23 22.30
N GLU A 203 -12.73 -13.32 21.66
CA GLU A 203 -14.03 -13.62 21.09
C GLU A 203 -13.95 -14.62 19.91
N LEU A 204 -12.95 -14.46 19.03
CA LEU A 204 -12.70 -15.41 17.93
C LEU A 204 -12.36 -16.80 18.47
N ALA A 205 -11.45 -16.90 19.41
CA ALA A 205 -11.06 -18.17 20.04
C ALA A 205 -12.22 -18.81 20.80
N GLY A 206 -13.03 -18.00 21.50
CA GLY A 206 -14.27 -18.46 22.17
C GLY A 206 -15.31 -19.00 21.20
N SER A 207 -15.27 -18.59 19.94
CA SER A 207 -16.10 -19.11 18.84
C SER A 207 -15.49 -20.33 18.12
N GLY A 208 -14.37 -20.86 18.58
CA GLY A 208 -13.67 -22.00 18.00
C GLY A 208 -13.01 -21.72 16.65
N ILE A 209 -12.68 -20.47 16.36
CA ILE A 209 -12.04 -20.04 15.10
C ILE A 209 -10.52 -20.10 15.29
N ASP A 210 -9.82 -20.72 14.34
CA ASP A 210 -8.35 -20.70 14.28
C ASP A 210 -7.85 -19.37 13.76
N ILE A 211 -6.80 -18.83 14.38
CA ILE A 211 -6.34 -17.48 14.17
C ILE A 211 -4.87 -17.45 13.73
N LEU A 212 -4.62 -16.97 12.53
CA LEU A 212 -3.29 -16.54 12.09
C LEU A 212 -3.07 -15.10 12.55
N TYR A 213 -2.28 -14.93 13.60
CA TYR A 213 -2.03 -13.62 14.19
C TYR A 213 -0.73 -13.02 13.67
N LEU A 214 -0.81 -11.81 13.11
CA LEU A 214 0.30 -11.10 12.46
C LEU A 214 0.66 -9.83 13.26
N PRO A 215 1.37 -9.95 14.40
CA PRO A 215 1.72 -8.82 15.24
C PRO A 215 2.52 -7.78 14.46
N ARG A 216 2.28 -6.50 14.75
CA ARG A 216 2.98 -5.39 14.10
C ARG A 216 4.21 -4.96 14.88
N TYR A 217 4.12 -5.01 16.21
CA TYR A 217 5.17 -4.67 17.14
C TYR A 217 5.46 -5.85 18.05
N ALA A 218 6.65 -5.88 18.67
CA ALA A 218 7.03 -6.97 19.57
C ALA A 218 6.07 -7.12 20.75
N GLU A 219 5.60 -5.99 21.29
CA GLU A 219 4.63 -5.96 22.38
C GLU A 219 3.24 -6.49 22.00
N ASP A 220 2.85 -6.46 20.73
CA ASP A 220 1.56 -6.99 20.28
C ASP A 220 1.46 -8.52 20.49
N LYS A 221 2.61 -9.23 20.58
CA LYS A 221 2.64 -10.68 20.82
C LYS A 221 2.03 -11.07 22.14
N GLU A 222 2.11 -10.19 23.14
CA GLU A 222 1.57 -10.44 24.48
C GLU A 222 0.04 -10.60 24.46
N TRP A 223 -0.64 -9.98 23.50
CA TRP A 223 -2.11 -10.08 23.37
C TRP A 223 -2.59 -11.49 23.01
N ALA A 224 -1.72 -12.31 22.46
CA ALA A 224 -2.03 -13.69 22.05
C ALA A 224 -1.52 -14.73 23.06
N ALA A 225 -0.77 -14.35 24.10
CA ALA A 225 -0.04 -15.29 24.97
C ALA A 225 -0.93 -16.33 25.67
N GLU A 226 -2.15 -15.93 26.05
CA GLU A 226 -3.10 -16.79 26.78
C GLU A 226 -4.33 -17.17 25.94
N VAL A 227 -4.31 -16.85 24.62
CA VAL A 227 -5.44 -17.13 23.72
C VAL A 227 -5.22 -18.45 23.03
N LYS A 228 -6.23 -19.33 23.07
CA LYS A 228 -6.21 -20.62 22.37
C LYS A 228 -6.38 -20.43 20.85
N ASN A 229 -5.96 -21.42 20.09
CA ASN A 229 -6.13 -21.47 18.62
C ASN A 229 -5.46 -20.29 17.90
N VAL A 230 -4.38 -19.73 18.44
CA VAL A 230 -3.62 -18.64 17.82
C VAL A 230 -2.25 -19.14 17.39
N TYR A 231 -1.90 -18.90 16.14
CA TYR A 231 -0.57 -19.13 15.60
C TYR A 231 0.07 -17.82 15.17
N ILE A 232 1.29 -17.57 15.61
CA ILE A 232 2.12 -16.44 15.22
C ILE A 232 3.27 -17.00 14.37
N PRO A 233 3.35 -16.65 13.07
CA PRO A 233 4.43 -17.14 12.23
C PRO A 233 5.78 -16.59 12.70
N PRO A 234 6.85 -17.40 12.67
CA PRO A 234 8.19 -16.96 13.06
C PRO A 234 8.78 -15.93 12.09
N GLU A 235 8.44 -16.04 10.82
CA GLU A 235 8.90 -15.16 9.75
C GLU A 235 7.75 -14.40 9.10
N PRO A 236 8.02 -13.23 8.48
CA PRO A 236 7.01 -12.47 7.75
C PRO A 236 6.47 -13.24 6.53
N LEU A 237 5.16 -13.36 6.45
CA LEU A 237 4.46 -14.01 5.35
C LEU A 237 4.22 -13.06 4.15
N ASN A 238 3.95 -13.67 2.99
CA ASN A 238 3.41 -12.94 1.85
C ASN A 238 1.95 -12.55 2.13
N GLY A 239 1.66 -11.25 2.20
CA GLY A 239 0.32 -10.76 2.52
C GLY A 239 -0.76 -11.19 1.52
N LEU A 240 -0.42 -11.34 0.24
CA LEU A 240 -1.38 -11.79 -0.77
C LEU A 240 -1.71 -13.28 -0.62
N ASP A 241 -0.75 -14.12 -0.23
CA ASP A 241 -1.03 -15.53 0.07
C ASP A 241 -1.90 -15.65 1.33
N VAL A 242 -1.62 -14.85 2.37
CA VAL A 242 -2.52 -14.76 3.53
C VAL A 242 -3.94 -14.36 3.08
N CYS A 243 -4.11 -13.35 2.24
CA CYS A 243 -5.41 -12.95 1.71
C CYS A 243 -6.06 -14.07 0.89
N HIS A 244 -5.25 -14.81 0.12
CA HIS A 244 -5.76 -15.90 -0.72
C HIS A 244 -6.27 -17.08 0.12
N TYR A 245 -5.55 -17.48 1.17
CA TYR A 245 -5.89 -18.69 1.92
C TYR A 245 -6.79 -18.44 3.12
N ALA A 246 -6.73 -17.26 3.75
CA ALA A 246 -7.56 -16.95 4.90
C ALA A 246 -9.06 -17.02 4.57
N ARG A 247 -9.86 -17.52 5.52
CA ARG A 247 -11.33 -17.45 5.51
C ARG A 247 -11.82 -16.01 5.57
N ALA A 248 -11.16 -15.18 6.38
CA ALA A 248 -11.39 -13.74 6.47
C ALA A 248 -10.11 -13.01 6.90
N VAL A 249 -10.00 -11.72 6.56
CA VAL A 249 -8.91 -10.85 7.01
C VAL A 249 -9.46 -9.71 7.85
N LEU A 250 -9.00 -9.64 9.09
CA LEU A 250 -9.41 -8.65 10.09
C LEU A 250 -8.20 -7.76 10.43
N THR A 251 -8.27 -6.48 10.10
CA THR A 251 -7.05 -5.68 10.22
C THR A 251 -7.29 -4.19 10.45
N GLY A 252 -6.37 -3.58 11.23
CA GLY A 252 -6.24 -2.13 11.31
C GLY A 252 -5.42 -1.50 10.18
N SER A 253 -4.97 -2.30 9.19
CA SER A 253 -4.23 -1.83 8.01
C SER A 253 -5.16 -1.65 6.82
N GLY A 254 -5.37 -0.41 6.35
CA GLY A 254 -6.22 -0.15 5.20
C GLY A 254 -5.77 -0.90 3.93
N THR A 255 -4.47 -0.92 3.63
CA THR A 255 -3.95 -1.66 2.45
C THR A 255 -4.26 -3.16 2.54
N PHE A 256 -4.01 -3.78 3.69
CA PHE A 256 -4.23 -5.23 3.84
C PHE A 256 -5.72 -5.60 3.79
N ALA A 257 -6.61 -4.74 4.32
CA ALA A 257 -8.04 -4.93 4.16
C ALA A 257 -8.48 -4.84 2.69
N ARG A 258 -7.92 -3.88 1.94
CA ARG A 258 -8.22 -3.70 0.52
C ARG A 258 -7.67 -4.84 -0.35
N GLU A 259 -6.48 -5.36 -0.04
CA GLU A 259 -5.91 -6.54 -0.69
C GLU A 259 -6.87 -7.73 -0.56
N ALA A 260 -7.29 -8.06 0.67
CA ALA A 260 -8.24 -9.13 0.90
C ALA A 260 -9.58 -8.90 0.17
N ALA A 261 -10.15 -7.70 0.30
CA ALA A 261 -11.40 -7.33 -0.35
C ALA A 261 -11.32 -7.43 -1.89
N ALA A 262 -10.23 -6.96 -2.49
CA ALA A 262 -10.00 -7.04 -3.92
C ALA A 262 -9.81 -8.48 -4.42
N MET A 263 -9.32 -9.38 -3.56
CA MET A 263 -9.17 -10.81 -3.85
C MET A 263 -10.44 -11.62 -3.58
N GLY A 264 -11.55 -10.98 -3.12
CA GLY A 264 -12.81 -11.66 -2.81
C GLY A 264 -12.83 -12.34 -1.45
N THR A 265 -11.82 -12.14 -0.62
CA THR A 265 -11.79 -12.65 0.75
C THR A 265 -12.53 -11.69 1.68
N PRO A 266 -13.47 -12.18 2.53
CA PRO A 266 -14.17 -11.37 3.50
C PRO A 266 -13.19 -10.52 4.31
N ALA A 267 -13.37 -9.20 4.31
CA ALA A 267 -12.43 -8.28 4.94
C ALA A 267 -13.13 -7.35 5.93
N VAL A 268 -12.51 -7.18 7.08
CA VAL A 268 -12.93 -6.18 8.07
C VAL A 268 -11.79 -5.21 8.31
N SER A 269 -12.04 -3.94 8.03
CA SER A 269 -11.17 -2.86 8.44
C SER A 269 -11.60 -2.36 9.81
N PHE A 270 -10.72 -2.42 10.80
CA PHE A 270 -10.89 -1.73 12.06
C PHE A 270 -9.89 -0.55 12.20
N TYR A 271 -9.63 0.08 11.06
CA TYR A 271 -8.76 1.26 10.97
C TYR A 271 -9.14 2.32 12.02
N PRO A 272 -8.19 2.79 12.84
CA PRO A 272 -8.47 3.65 13.98
C PRO A 272 -8.53 5.15 13.64
N GLY A 273 -8.32 5.54 12.39
CA GLY A 273 -8.37 6.94 11.98
C GLY A 273 -9.80 7.49 11.93
N GLN A 274 -9.93 8.82 11.98
CA GLN A 274 -11.22 9.51 11.99
C GLN A 274 -11.97 9.42 10.65
N GLU A 275 -11.24 9.37 9.54
CA GLU A 275 -11.82 9.37 8.21
C GLU A 275 -11.27 8.20 7.38
N LEU A 276 -12.17 7.53 6.67
CA LEU A 276 -11.81 6.53 5.67
C LEU A 276 -11.47 7.18 4.33
N LEU A 277 -10.56 6.58 3.58
CA LEU A 277 -10.26 6.97 2.21
C LEU A 277 -11.49 6.75 1.30
N SER A 278 -11.57 7.50 0.20
CA SER A 278 -12.65 7.27 -0.79
C SER A 278 -12.60 5.86 -1.37
N VAL A 279 -11.43 5.27 -1.53
CA VAL A 279 -11.27 3.86 -1.96
C VAL A 279 -11.84 2.87 -0.94
N ASP A 280 -11.66 3.11 0.36
CA ASP A 280 -12.24 2.26 1.40
C ASP A 280 -13.77 2.36 1.40
N ARG A 281 -14.30 3.59 1.32
CA ARG A 281 -15.74 3.83 1.22
C ARG A 281 -16.37 3.15 0.00
N GLU A 282 -15.68 3.18 -1.14
CA GLU A 282 -16.16 2.52 -2.35
C GLU A 282 -16.19 0.99 -2.20
N MET A 283 -15.16 0.38 -1.61
CA MET A 283 -15.15 -1.06 -1.35
C MET A 283 -16.24 -1.47 -0.36
N ILE A 284 -16.48 -0.68 0.69
CA ILE A 284 -17.60 -0.89 1.62
C ILE A 284 -18.95 -0.78 0.91
N LYS A 285 -19.13 0.23 0.06
CA LYS A 285 -20.36 0.42 -0.73
C LYS A 285 -20.62 -0.75 -1.68
N ARG A 286 -19.56 -1.37 -2.23
CA ARG A 286 -19.66 -2.57 -3.07
C ARG A 286 -19.89 -3.85 -2.26
N GLY A 287 -19.87 -3.79 -0.93
CA GLY A 287 -20.01 -4.96 -0.07
C GLY A 287 -18.78 -5.88 -0.04
N TRP A 288 -17.61 -5.38 -0.46
CA TRP A 288 -16.39 -6.19 -0.50
C TRP A 288 -15.68 -6.25 0.86
N MET A 289 -15.90 -5.25 1.70
CA MET A 289 -15.43 -5.22 3.08
C MET A 289 -16.39 -4.44 3.96
N ILE A 290 -16.25 -4.60 5.27
CA ILE A 290 -16.91 -3.75 6.27
C ILE A 290 -15.88 -2.97 7.08
N HIS A 291 -16.35 -1.90 7.75
CA HIS A 291 -15.59 -1.20 8.77
C HIS A 291 -16.29 -1.31 10.10
N SER A 292 -15.62 -1.92 11.09
CA SER A 292 -16.13 -2.03 12.47
C SER A 292 -14.98 -2.11 13.45
N ARG A 293 -15.14 -1.49 14.61
CA ARG A 293 -14.24 -1.62 15.77
C ARG A 293 -14.92 -2.32 16.94
N GLU A 294 -16.02 -2.98 16.72
CA GLU A 294 -16.76 -3.76 17.72
C GLU A 294 -16.45 -5.24 17.52
N PRO A 295 -15.72 -5.91 18.44
CA PRO A 295 -15.31 -7.31 18.29
C PRO A 295 -16.48 -8.26 17.99
N SER A 296 -17.59 -8.17 18.72
CA SER A 296 -18.76 -9.02 18.52
C SER A 296 -19.36 -8.90 17.11
N LYS A 297 -19.46 -7.69 16.55
CA LYS A 297 -19.90 -7.48 15.17
C LYS A 297 -18.93 -8.07 14.15
N ILE A 298 -17.63 -8.04 14.46
CA ILE A 298 -16.60 -8.63 13.60
C ILE A 298 -16.74 -10.15 13.58
N VAL A 299 -16.89 -10.78 14.75
CA VAL A 299 -17.09 -12.24 14.86
C VAL A 299 -18.38 -12.65 14.14
N ASP A 300 -19.47 -11.94 14.34
CA ASP A 300 -20.74 -12.17 13.63
C ASP A 300 -20.58 -12.09 12.11
N PHE A 301 -19.82 -11.10 11.63
CA PHE A 301 -19.53 -10.98 10.19
C PHE A 301 -18.74 -12.18 9.68
N VAL A 302 -17.69 -12.60 10.38
CA VAL A 302 -16.85 -13.76 10.00
C VAL A 302 -17.69 -15.04 9.90
N GLN A 303 -18.59 -15.28 10.86
CA GLN A 303 -19.45 -16.47 10.88
C GLN A 303 -20.45 -16.53 9.72
N LYS A 304 -20.92 -15.36 9.25
CA LYS A 304 -21.94 -15.23 8.20
C LYS A 304 -21.35 -15.05 6.79
N SER A 305 -20.05 -14.73 6.70
CA SER A 305 -19.39 -14.43 5.43
C SER A 305 -18.89 -15.67 4.73
N SER A 306 -18.93 -15.64 3.41
CA SER A 306 -18.28 -16.63 2.56
C SER A 306 -17.34 -15.93 1.59
N LYS A 307 -16.28 -16.62 1.20
CA LYS A 307 -15.31 -16.16 0.23
C LYS A 307 -15.91 -16.13 -1.17
N ASN A 308 -15.67 -15.05 -1.89
CA ASN A 308 -16.01 -14.93 -3.30
C ASN A 308 -14.83 -15.34 -4.17
N PRO A 309 -15.05 -15.84 -5.39
CA PRO A 309 -13.95 -16.02 -6.34
C PRO A 309 -13.22 -14.71 -6.59
N SER A 310 -11.88 -14.78 -6.63
CA SER A 310 -11.05 -13.62 -7.00
C SER A 310 -11.32 -13.24 -8.46
N ASP A 311 -11.63 -11.98 -8.69
CA ASP A 311 -11.84 -11.44 -10.04
C ASP A 311 -10.51 -10.97 -10.65
N LYS A 312 -9.72 -11.95 -11.11
CA LYS A 312 -8.42 -11.68 -11.76
C LYS A 312 -8.56 -10.89 -13.06
N GLU A 313 -9.66 -11.05 -13.80
CA GLU A 313 -9.85 -10.30 -15.04
C GLU A 313 -10.09 -8.81 -14.78
N ARG A 314 -10.81 -8.46 -13.74
CA ARG A 314 -10.94 -7.07 -13.28
C ARG A 314 -9.57 -6.50 -12.91
N ALA A 315 -8.77 -7.24 -12.13
CA ALA A 315 -7.44 -6.81 -11.72
C ALA A 315 -6.51 -6.59 -12.93
N LYS A 316 -6.48 -7.53 -13.87
CA LYS A 316 -5.72 -7.40 -15.12
C LYS A 316 -6.19 -6.21 -15.97
N LYS A 317 -7.51 -5.96 -16.04
CA LYS A 317 -8.07 -4.81 -16.75
C LYS A 317 -7.59 -3.49 -16.14
N ALA A 318 -7.68 -3.37 -14.80
CA ALA A 318 -7.22 -2.18 -14.08
C ALA A 318 -5.71 -1.95 -14.27
N LYS A 319 -4.89 -3.01 -14.21
CA LYS A 319 -3.46 -2.94 -14.47
C LYS A 319 -3.17 -2.44 -15.89
N ARG A 320 -3.81 -3.03 -16.92
CA ARG A 320 -3.66 -2.59 -18.32
C ARG A 320 -4.00 -1.13 -18.49
N GLU A 321 -5.12 -0.66 -17.94
CA GLU A 321 -5.53 0.75 -18.03
C GLU A 321 -4.49 1.69 -17.42
N VAL A 322 -3.88 1.33 -16.28
CA VAL A 322 -2.81 2.12 -15.66
C VAL A 322 -1.55 2.12 -16.51
N VAL A 323 -1.15 0.99 -17.08
CA VAL A 323 0.01 0.87 -17.97
C VAL A 323 -0.20 1.72 -19.23
N ASP A 324 -1.38 1.68 -19.84
CA ASP A 324 -1.72 2.49 -21.01
C ASP A 324 -1.67 3.99 -20.69
N ILE A 325 -2.20 4.41 -19.55
CA ILE A 325 -2.12 5.80 -19.07
C ILE A 325 -0.66 6.24 -18.89
N ILE A 326 0.19 5.38 -18.31
CA ILE A 326 1.61 5.69 -18.14
C ILE A 326 2.28 5.85 -19.51
N ASN A 327 2.07 4.93 -20.44
CA ASN A 327 2.63 4.98 -21.79
C ASN A 327 2.21 6.24 -22.57
N ASP A 328 0.93 6.65 -22.47
CA ASP A 328 0.43 7.91 -23.06
C ASP A 328 1.17 9.13 -22.48
N ILE A 329 1.34 9.17 -21.15
CA ILE A 329 2.08 10.24 -20.49
C ILE A 329 3.55 10.27 -20.92
N LEU A 330 4.22 9.09 -20.97
CA LEU A 330 5.62 9.00 -21.39
C LEU A 330 5.83 9.44 -22.84
N SER A 331 4.90 9.08 -23.73
CA SER A 331 4.88 9.52 -25.13
C SER A 331 4.75 11.04 -25.23
N THR A 332 3.85 11.63 -24.47
CA THR A 332 3.67 13.10 -24.40
C THR A 332 4.94 13.80 -23.91
N ILE A 333 5.59 13.28 -22.87
CA ILE A 333 6.85 13.84 -22.34
C ILE A 333 7.96 13.77 -23.39
N LYS A 334 8.09 12.64 -24.12
CA LYS A 334 9.10 12.44 -25.16
C LYS A 334 8.93 13.42 -26.32
N THR A 335 7.71 13.67 -26.75
CA THR A 335 7.40 14.61 -27.84
C THR A 335 7.74 16.04 -27.44
N THR A 336 7.35 16.45 -26.23
CA THR A 336 7.61 17.82 -25.72
C THR A 336 9.11 18.08 -25.52
N SER A 337 9.89 17.06 -25.16
CA SER A 337 11.35 17.21 -24.95
C SER A 337 12.15 17.28 -26.26
N ARG A 338 11.56 16.93 -27.40
CA ARG A 338 12.19 17.05 -28.73
C ARG A 338 11.94 18.41 -29.40
N SER A 339 10.90 19.10 -28.95
CA SER A 339 10.48 20.41 -29.48
C SER A 339 11.00 21.60 -28.66
N SER A 340 11.69 21.37 -27.57
CA SER A 340 12.40 22.33 -26.73
C SER A 340 13.92 22.18 -26.82
#